data_97eddb45bc31d1859568486e630ad70a
#
_entry.id   97eddb45bc31d1859568486e630ad70a
#
_cell.length_a   1.000
_cell.length_b   1.000
_cell.length_c   1.000
_cell.angle_alpha   90.00
_cell.angle_beta   90.00
_cell.angle_gamma   90.00
#
_symmetry.space_group_name_H-M   'P 1'
#
loop_
_entity.id
_entity.type
_entity.pdbx_description
1 polymer ?
#
loop_
_entity_poly.entity_id
_entity_poly.type
_entity_poly.pdbx_seq_one_letter_code
_entity_poly.pdbx_strand_id
1 'polypeptide(L)'
;MFFRFLHPAAGIWKLEIEGRRNSPARFHIWLPVQGMISEQTYFLEPDPEYTVTSPGDASDGMTVTAYQQSDGGLYAKASRGYTASQMVKPDFAAPGVEVKTAAAGRLGGFGEASGTSLAAAQTAGIAALLFEWAIIRGNEPYFSGNSVKNYLRRGAVRDEDMQYPNKEWGYGKVDLYHTFELLT
;
A
#
# COMPACT_ATOMS: atom_id res chain seq x y z
N MET A 1 -20.37 -6.98 4.33
CA MET A 1 -20.92 -8.31 4.72
C MET A 1 -19.76 -9.28 4.78
N PHE A 2 -19.70 -10.14 5.78
CA PHE A 2 -18.65 -11.15 5.95
C PHE A 2 -19.27 -12.54 5.80
N PHE A 3 -18.67 -13.38 4.98
CA PHE A 3 -19.07 -14.79 4.80
C PHE A 3 -17.99 -15.70 5.35
N ARG A 4 -18.38 -16.64 6.18
CA ARG A 4 -17.49 -17.67 6.70
C ARG A 4 -18.04 -19.04 6.32
N PHE A 5 -17.25 -19.82 5.63
CA PHE A 5 -17.55 -21.21 5.33
C PHE A 5 -16.95 -22.10 6.41
N LEU A 6 -17.78 -22.88 7.07
CA LEU A 6 -17.32 -23.86 8.07
C LEU A 6 -17.17 -25.22 7.38
N HIS A 7 -15.98 -25.77 7.46
CA HIS A 7 -15.63 -27.06 6.85
C HIS A 7 -15.99 -27.16 5.36
N PRO A 8 -15.53 -26.22 4.50
CA PRO A 8 -15.88 -26.25 3.10
C PRO A 8 -15.29 -27.50 2.44
N ALA A 9 -16.08 -28.14 1.57
CA ALA A 9 -15.56 -29.20 0.70
C ALA A 9 -14.57 -28.60 -0.32
N ALA A 10 -13.55 -29.36 -0.68
CA ALA A 10 -12.67 -28.96 -1.78
C ALA A 10 -13.41 -28.95 -3.11
N GLY A 11 -13.11 -27.99 -3.98
CA GLY A 11 -13.72 -27.86 -5.30
C GLY A 11 -14.01 -26.42 -5.68
N ILE A 12 -14.73 -26.27 -6.79
CA ILE A 12 -15.13 -24.96 -7.31
C ILE A 12 -16.44 -24.54 -6.62
N TRP A 13 -16.42 -23.35 -6.04
CA TRP A 13 -17.56 -22.71 -5.43
C TRP A 13 -18.06 -21.57 -6.29
N LYS A 14 -19.36 -21.49 -6.48
CA LYS A 14 -20.02 -20.37 -7.19
C LYS A 14 -20.85 -19.59 -6.19
N LEU A 15 -20.60 -18.28 -6.10
CA LEU A 15 -21.42 -17.36 -5.34
C LEU A 15 -22.37 -16.64 -6.28
N GLU A 16 -23.66 -16.76 -6.04
CA GLU A 16 -24.71 -16.03 -6.76
C GLU A 16 -25.28 -14.94 -5.85
N ILE A 17 -25.35 -13.71 -6.38
CA ILE A 17 -25.88 -12.56 -5.66
C ILE A 17 -27.14 -12.08 -6.37
N GLU A 18 -28.26 -12.16 -5.70
CA GLU A 18 -29.55 -11.68 -6.22
C GLU A 18 -29.89 -10.31 -5.63
N GLY A 19 -30.16 -9.34 -6.51
CA GLY A 19 -30.64 -8.03 -6.11
C GLY A 19 -32.18 -8.01 -5.98
N ARG A 20 -32.70 -7.43 -4.91
CA ARG A 20 -34.15 -7.27 -4.70
C ARG A 20 -34.82 -6.20 -5.57
N ARG A 21 -34.07 -5.39 -6.30
CA ARG A 21 -34.54 -4.31 -7.18
C ARG A 21 -33.86 -4.41 -8.52
N ASN A 22 -34.55 -4.07 -9.60
CA ASN A 22 -34.02 -3.99 -10.98
C ASN A 22 -32.98 -2.87 -11.18
N SER A 23 -32.14 -2.63 -10.20
CA SER A 23 -31.07 -1.64 -10.29
C SER A 23 -29.73 -2.36 -10.36
N PRO A 24 -28.83 -1.98 -11.27
CA PRO A 24 -27.51 -2.56 -11.34
C PRO A 24 -26.78 -2.27 -10.01
N ALA A 25 -26.38 -3.32 -9.31
CA ALA A 25 -25.59 -3.21 -8.11
C ALA A 25 -24.12 -3.50 -8.47
N ARG A 26 -23.23 -2.60 -8.03
CA ARG A 26 -21.79 -2.87 -8.05
C ARG A 26 -21.39 -3.41 -6.68
N PHE A 27 -20.60 -4.46 -6.66
CA PHE A 27 -20.07 -5.04 -5.43
C PHE A 27 -18.63 -5.49 -5.67
N HIS A 28 -17.88 -5.57 -4.60
CA HIS A 28 -16.53 -6.12 -4.58
C HIS A 28 -16.49 -7.26 -3.57
N ILE A 29 -15.71 -8.28 -3.88
CA ILE A 29 -15.49 -9.43 -3.01
C ILE A 29 -13.98 -9.55 -2.82
N TRP A 30 -13.54 -9.65 -1.57
CA TRP A 30 -12.15 -9.87 -1.22
C TRP A 30 -12.01 -11.18 -0.46
N LEU A 31 -10.96 -11.91 -0.75
CA LEU A 31 -10.50 -13.00 0.10
C LEU A 31 -9.63 -12.43 1.23
N PRO A 32 -9.53 -13.13 2.37
CA PRO A 32 -8.57 -12.79 3.40
C PRO A 32 -7.14 -12.74 2.85
N VAL A 33 -6.27 -11.98 3.52
CA VAL A 33 -4.86 -11.89 3.12
C VAL A 33 -4.18 -13.25 3.20
N GLN A 34 -3.16 -13.44 2.37
CA GLN A 34 -2.35 -14.65 2.34
C GLN A 34 -1.81 -14.98 3.75
N GLY A 35 -1.86 -16.24 4.14
CA GLY A 35 -1.53 -16.71 5.49
C GLY A 35 -2.74 -16.84 6.42
N MET A 36 -3.86 -16.16 6.15
CA MET A 36 -5.14 -16.35 6.85
C MET A 36 -6.09 -17.32 6.13
N ILE A 37 -5.76 -17.68 4.91
CA ILE A 37 -6.51 -18.59 4.04
C ILE A 37 -5.53 -19.49 3.32
N SER A 38 -5.97 -20.69 2.92
CA SER A 38 -5.13 -21.59 2.11
C SER A 38 -4.72 -20.94 0.79
N GLU A 39 -3.48 -21.13 0.38
CA GLU A 39 -2.98 -20.67 -0.93
C GLU A 39 -3.72 -21.30 -2.11
N GLN A 40 -4.41 -22.43 -1.88
CA GLN A 40 -5.25 -23.09 -2.87
C GLN A 40 -6.64 -22.44 -3.01
N THR A 41 -6.96 -21.43 -2.18
CA THR A 41 -8.21 -20.70 -2.24
C THR A 41 -7.99 -19.37 -2.97
N TYR A 42 -8.50 -19.25 -4.17
CA TYR A 42 -8.34 -18.08 -5.02
C TYR A 42 -9.55 -17.90 -5.93
N PHE A 43 -9.71 -16.71 -6.46
CA PHE A 43 -10.69 -16.45 -7.53
C PHE A 43 -10.19 -17.01 -8.85
N LEU A 44 -11.05 -17.68 -9.60
CA LEU A 44 -10.70 -18.19 -10.94
C LEU A 44 -10.45 -17.05 -11.93
N GLU A 45 -11.18 -15.96 -11.80
CA GLU A 45 -11.06 -14.74 -12.61
C GLU A 45 -10.89 -13.54 -11.66
N PRO A 46 -9.67 -13.32 -11.12
CA PRO A 46 -9.42 -12.22 -10.21
C PRO A 46 -9.33 -10.90 -10.97
N ASP A 47 -9.89 -9.84 -10.37
CA ASP A 47 -9.67 -8.47 -10.80
C ASP A 47 -8.63 -7.83 -9.86
N PRO A 48 -7.47 -7.35 -10.36
CA PRO A 48 -6.46 -6.69 -9.54
C PRO A 48 -6.86 -5.29 -9.07
N GLU A 49 -7.88 -4.70 -9.66
CA GLU A 49 -8.36 -3.36 -9.35
C GLU A 49 -9.12 -3.32 -8.01
N TYR A 50 -9.08 -2.17 -7.34
CA TYR A 50 -9.78 -1.95 -6.06
C TYR A 50 -9.41 -2.95 -4.95
N THR A 51 -8.15 -3.38 -4.94
CA THR A 51 -7.65 -4.36 -3.96
C THR A 51 -7.07 -3.72 -2.70
N VAL A 52 -7.04 -2.38 -2.62
CA VAL A 52 -6.71 -1.69 -1.37
C VAL A 52 -7.88 -1.84 -0.39
N THR A 53 -7.60 -2.47 0.75
CA THR A 53 -8.59 -2.78 1.79
C THR A 53 -8.36 -1.94 3.05
N SER A 54 -9.35 -1.91 3.93
CA SER A 54 -9.22 -1.26 5.25
C SER A 54 -8.08 -1.89 6.08
N PRO A 55 -7.28 -1.04 6.78
CA PRO A 55 -7.41 0.42 6.92
C PRO A 55 -6.70 1.24 5.83
N GLY A 56 -6.14 0.61 4.80
CA GLY A 56 -5.40 1.29 3.73
C GLY A 56 -6.26 2.24 2.89
N ASP A 57 -7.58 2.05 2.86
CA ASP A 57 -8.54 2.90 2.17
C ASP A 57 -8.97 4.14 2.98
N ALA A 58 -8.46 4.32 4.21
CA ALA A 58 -8.79 5.48 5.04
C ALA A 58 -8.23 6.78 4.44
N SER A 59 -9.04 7.87 4.47
CA SER A 59 -8.67 9.18 3.92
C SER A 59 -7.42 9.76 4.57
N ASP A 60 -7.35 9.67 5.89
CA ASP A 60 -6.30 10.30 6.68
C ASP A 60 -5.05 9.42 6.81
N GLY A 61 -5.18 8.12 6.56
CA GLY A 61 -4.05 7.20 6.51
C GLY A 61 -3.14 7.46 5.31
N MET A 62 -1.84 7.21 5.47
CA MET A 62 -0.87 7.17 4.38
C MET A 62 -0.64 5.71 3.98
N THR A 63 -1.02 5.37 2.77
CA THR A 63 -0.95 4.01 2.23
C THR A 63 0.19 3.91 1.24
N VAL A 64 1.04 2.91 1.43
CA VAL A 64 2.26 2.75 0.64
C VAL A 64 2.24 1.40 -0.06
N THR A 65 2.56 1.40 -1.35
CA THR A 65 2.84 0.19 -2.12
C THR A 65 4.33 -0.13 -2.10
N ALA A 66 4.71 -1.29 -2.60
CA ALA A 66 6.09 -1.73 -2.62
C ALA A 66 6.63 -1.88 -4.04
N TYR A 67 7.92 -1.54 -4.21
CA TYR A 67 8.65 -1.84 -5.44
C TYR A 67 10.00 -2.47 -5.12
N GLN A 68 10.61 -3.12 -6.11
CA GLN A 68 11.95 -3.66 -6.04
C GLN A 68 12.96 -2.57 -6.44
N GLN A 69 13.90 -2.27 -5.56
CA GLN A 69 14.84 -1.18 -5.79
C GLN A 69 15.87 -1.48 -6.88
N SER A 70 16.20 -2.74 -7.10
CA SER A 70 17.24 -3.16 -8.04
C SER A 70 16.85 -2.97 -9.50
N ASP A 71 15.58 -3.18 -9.85
CA ASP A 71 15.06 -3.08 -11.22
C ASP A 71 13.93 -2.07 -11.40
N GLY A 72 13.46 -1.50 -10.29
CA GLY A 72 12.36 -0.55 -10.28
C GLY A 72 10.98 -1.19 -10.48
N GLY A 73 10.88 -2.51 -10.51
CA GLY A 73 9.64 -3.24 -10.74
C GLY A 73 8.66 -3.15 -9.57
N LEU A 74 7.37 -3.00 -9.88
CA LEU A 74 6.32 -3.02 -8.87
C LEU A 74 6.22 -4.41 -8.23
N TYR A 75 6.00 -4.47 -6.91
CA TYR A 75 5.77 -5.74 -6.22
C TYR A 75 4.47 -6.40 -6.68
N ALA A 76 4.59 -7.57 -7.32
CA ALA A 76 3.47 -8.26 -7.96
C ALA A 76 2.30 -8.61 -7.00
N LYS A 77 2.58 -8.72 -5.69
CA LYS A 77 1.58 -9.00 -4.65
C LYS A 77 1.02 -7.74 -3.99
N ALA A 78 1.42 -6.55 -4.45
CA ALA A 78 0.89 -5.30 -3.92
C ALA A 78 -0.55 -5.07 -4.39
N SER A 79 -1.35 -4.51 -3.49
CA SER A 79 -2.70 -4.07 -3.83
C SER A 79 -2.66 -2.90 -4.81
N ARG A 80 -3.67 -2.82 -5.68
CA ARG A 80 -3.86 -1.73 -6.63
C ARG A 80 -5.09 -0.90 -6.27
N GLY A 81 -4.96 0.40 -6.43
CA GLY A 81 -6.05 1.35 -6.27
C GLY A 81 -6.94 1.45 -7.53
N TYR A 82 -7.78 2.42 -7.66
CA TYR A 82 -8.10 3.34 -6.57
C TYR A 82 -8.99 2.64 -5.52
N THR A 83 -9.37 3.35 -4.43
CA THR A 83 -10.39 2.79 -3.52
C THR A 83 -11.75 2.68 -4.23
N ALA A 84 -12.68 1.92 -3.64
CA ALA A 84 -14.05 1.82 -4.16
C ALA A 84 -14.76 3.19 -4.22
N SER A 85 -14.37 4.15 -3.36
CA SER A 85 -14.83 5.54 -3.37
C SER A 85 -14.03 6.46 -4.31
N GLN A 86 -13.18 5.91 -5.18
CA GLN A 86 -12.34 6.63 -6.14
C GLN A 86 -11.28 7.55 -5.52
N MET A 87 -10.94 7.35 -4.26
CA MET A 87 -9.78 8.03 -3.66
C MET A 87 -8.47 7.47 -4.23
N VAL A 88 -7.52 8.35 -4.43
CA VAL A 88 -6.16 7.95 -4.83
C VAL A 88 -5.51 7.18 -3.69
N LYS A 89 -5.30 5.90 -3.92
CA LYS A 89 -4.53 4.97 -3.11
C LYS A 89 -3.85 3.95 -4.05
N PRO A 90 -2.62 3.51 -3.75
CA PRO A 90 -1.76 3.97 -2.64
C PRO A 90 -1.43 5.46 -2.76
N ASP A 91 -0.95 6.08 -1.66
CA ASP A 91 -0.42 7.45 -1.74
C ASP A 91 0.95 7.45 -2.42
N PHE A 92 1.82 6.49 -2.08
CA PHE A 92 3.21 6.43 -2.55
C PHE A 92 3.68 5.00 -2.79
N ALA A 93 4.83 4.88 -3.43
CA ALA A 93 5.61 3.65 -3.51
C ALA A 93 6.94 3.82 -2.75
N ALA A 94 7.36 2.75 -2.04
CA ALA A 94 8.65 2.69 -1.37
C ALA A 94 9.29 1.31 -1.57
N PRO A 95 10.63 1.15 -1.38
CA PRO A 95 11.27 -0.14 -1.50
C PRO A 95 10.65 -1.16 -0.54
N GLY A 96 10.33 -2.34 -1.02
CA GLY A 96 9.68 -3.38 -0.20
C GLY A 96 9.89 -4.79 -0.73
N VAL A 97 10.72 -4.98 -1.72
CA VAL A 97 11.04 -6.30 -2.30
C VAL A 97 12.51 -6.59 -2.08
N GLU A 98 12.81 -7.78 -1.56
CA GLU A 98 14.18 -8.23 -1.24
C GLU A 98 14.95 -7.24 -0.36
N VAL A 99 14.24 -6.67 0.62
CA VAL A 99 14.83 -5.69 1.54
C VAL A 99 15.63 -6.41 2.61
N LYS A 100 16.88 -6.00 2.78
CA LYS A 100 17.73 -6.46 3.88
C LYS A 100 17.24 -5.87 5.19
N THR A 101 16.86 -6.72 6.13
CA THR A 101 16.28 -6.34 7.41
C THR A 101 16.81 -7.22 8.54
N ALA A 102 16.55 -6.80 9.78
CA ALA A 102 16.89 -7.60 10.96
C ALA A 102 16.08 -8.92 10.94
N ALA A 103 16.77 -10.02 11.18
CA ALA A 103 16.13 -11.33 11.24
C ALA A 103 15.47 -11.55 12.60
N ALA A 104 14.18 -11.91 12.60
CA ALA A 104 13.45 -12.25 13.81
C ALA A 104 14.09 -13.49 14.49
N GLY A 105 14.19 -13.46 15.82
CA GLY A 105 14.68 -14.60 16.62
C GLY A 105 16.19 -14.86 16.56
N ARG A 106 16.97 -14.00 15.91
CA ARG A 106 18.43 -14.07 15.88
C ARG A 106 19.06 -12.80 16.43
N LEU A 107 19.86 -12.90 17.48
CA LEU A 107 20.66 -11.78 17.97
C LEU A 107 21.74 -11.42 16.93
N GLY A 108 21.67 -10.21 16.37
CA GLY A 108 22.65 -9.69 15.43
C GLY A 108 22.55 -10.27 14.00
N GLY A 109 21.48 -10.96 13.66
CA GLY A 109 21.27 -11.52 12.32
C GLY A 109 20.54 -10.57 11.38
N PHE A 110 20.84 -10.70 10.08
CA PHE A 110 20.10 -10.06 8.98
C PHE A 110 19.51 -11.11 8.08
N GLY A 111 18.43 -10.76 7.42
CA GLY A 111 17.75 -11.57 6.40
C GLY A 111 17.17 -10.67 5.32
N GLU A 112 16.61 -11.29 4.31
CA GLU A 112 15.85 -10.59 3.27
C GLU A 112 14.37 -10.89 3.42
N ALA A 113 13.57 -9.89 3.20
CA ALA A 113 12.11 -10.02 3.23
C ALA A 113 11.46 -9.13 2.17
N SER A 114 10.26 -9.53 1.73
CA SER A 114 9.47 -8.78 0.76
C SER A 114 8.06 -8.56 1.29
N GLY A 115 7.54 -7.36 1.10
CA GLY A 115 6.17 -7.02 1.47
C GLY A 115 5.93 -5.52 1.51
N THR A 116 4.68 -5.12 1.28
CA THR A 116 4.25 -3.72 1.44
C THR A 116 4.39 -3.23 2.88
N SER A 117 4.42 -4.15 3.87
CA SER A 117 4.73 -3.81 5.27
C SER A 117 6.13 -3.23 5.46
N LEU A 118 7.12 -3.69 4.68
CA LEU A 118 8.48 -3.15 4.72
C LEU A 118 8.53 -1.75 4.11
N ALA A 119 7.84 -1.54 2.98
CA ALA A 119 7.67 -0.23 2.37
C ALA A 119 7.02 0.76 3.35
N ALA A 120 5.97 0.32 4.06
CA ALA A 120 5.30 1.13 5.07
C ALA A 120 6.23 1.47 6.26
N ALA A 121 7.01 0.51 6.74
CA ALA A 121 7.96 0.72 7.83
C ALA A 121 9.06 1.74 7.45
N GLN A 122 9.62 1.65 6.24
CA GLN A 122 10.59 2.63 5.73
C GLN A 122 9.97 4.02 5.62
N THR A 123 8.75 4.12 5.08
CA THR A 123 8.05 5.40 4.96
C THR A 123 7.71 6.00 6.33
N ALA A 124 7.42 5.17 7.34
CA ALA A 124 7.25 5.63 8.72
C ALA A 124 8.55 6.22 9.29
N GLY A 125 9.72 5.61 9.00
CA GLY A 125 11.02 6.17 9.34
C GLY A 125 11.28 7.52 8.66
N ILE A 126 10.94 7.64 7.38
CA ILE A 126 11.00 8.89 6.63
C ILE A 126 10.10 9.96 7.26
N ALA A 127 8.88 9.61 7.64
CA ALA A 127 7.97 10.52 8.33
C ALA A 127 8.55 10.99 9.68
N ALA A 128 9.19 10.10 10.44
CA ALA A 128 9.84 10.46 11.69
C ALA A 128 10.96 11.49 11.50
N LEU A 129 11.78 11.35 10.45
CA LEU A 129 12.83 12.33 10.11
C LEU A 129 12.24 13.69 9.70
N LEU A 130 11.12 13.72 8.98
CA LEU A 130 10.40 14.95 8.68
C LEU A 130 9.83 15.60 9.95
N PHE A 131 9.28 14.82 10.87
CA PHE A 131 8.84 15.33 12.18
C PHE A 131 10.00 15.86 13.04
N GLU A 132 11.15 15.19 13.03
CA GLU A 132 12.36 15.72 13.70
C GLU A 132 12.73 17.08 13.13
N TRP A 133 12.85 17.19 11.81
CA TRP A 133 13.18 18.45 11.14
C TRP A 133 12.16 19.55 11.46
N ALA A 134 10.87 19.24 11.37
CA ALA A 134 9.81 20.22 11.53
C ALA A 134 9.64 20.67 13.00
N ILE A 135 9.39 19.71 13.89
CA ILE A 135 9.00 19.98 15.28
C ILE A 135 10.22 20.15 16.18
N ILE A 136 11.14 19.16 16.16
CA ILE A 136 12.26 19.14 17.13
C ILE A 136 13.28 20.24 16.81
N ARG A 137 13.55 20.48 15.51
CA ARG A 137 14.45 21.56 15.07
C ARG A 137 13.73 22.90 14.89
N GLY A 138 12.40 22.95 15.08
CA GLY A 138 11.62 24.19 15.09
C GLY A 138 11.36 24.82 13.72
N ASN A 139 11.54 24.09 12.62
CA ASN A 139 11.32 24.65 11.29
C ASN A 139 9.83 24.84 10.96
N GLU A 140 8.96 23.95 11.45
CA GLU A 140 7.52 24.03 11.26
C GLU A 140 6.77 23.50 12.51
N PRO A 141 6.53 24.33 13.52
CA PRO A 141 5.93 23.88 14.80
C PRO A 141 4.53 23.28 14.71
N TYR A 142 3.78 23.56 13.65
CA TYR A 142 2.41 23.05 13.43
C TYR A 142 2.37 21.87 12.45
N PHE A 143 3.50 21.21 12.24
CA PHE A 143 3.63 20.06 11.35
C PHE A 143 2.70 18.91 11.73
N SER A 144 2.06 18.29 10.75
CA SER A 144 1.06 17.24 10.95
C SER A 144 1.27 16.07 9.98
N GLY A 145 0.51 14.99 10.14
CA GLY A 145 0.51 13.87 9.18
C GLY A 145 0.14 14.31 7.76
N ASN A 146 -0.76 15.30 7.62
CA ASN A 146 -1.09 15.88 6.31
C ASN A 146 0.09 16.68 5.73
N SER A 147 0.87 17.36 6.57
CA SER A 147 2.11 18.02 6.14
C SER A 147 3.09 16.99 5.57
N VAL A 148 3.30 15.85 6.27
CA VAL A 148 4.14 14.74 5.76
C VAL A 148 3.69 14.30 4.39
N LYS A 149 2.38 14.01 4.20
CA LYS A 149 1.84 13.60 2.89
C LYS A 149 2.12 14.64 1.80
N ASN A 150 1.91 15.91 2.11
CA ASN A 150 2.10 17.00 1.14
C ASN A 150 3.58 17.16 0.75
N TYR A 151 4.49 17.08 1.68
CA TYR A 151 5.92 17.18 1.41
C TYR A 151 6.42 15.99 0.60
N LEU A 152 6.10 14.78 1.01
CA LEU A 152 6.45 13.58 0.26
C LEU A 152 5.84 13.57 -1.15
N ARG A 153 4.62 14.09 -1.32
CA ARG A 153 3.98 14.22 -2.63
C ARG A 153 4.71 15.20 -3.55
N ARG A 154 5.25 16.29 -3.01
CA ARG A 154 6.06 17.26 -3.77
C ARG A 154 7.42 16.66 -4.14
N GLY A 155 8.08 15.97 -3.21
CA GLY A 155 9.39 15.36 -3.40
C GLY A 155 9.38 13.98 -4.04
N ALA A 156 8.21 13.40 -4.36
CA ALA A 156 8.14 12.08 -4.96
C ALA A 156 8.77 12.04 -6.36
N VAL A 157 9.59 11.03 -6.59
CA VAL A 157 10.17 10.76 -7.91
C VAL A 157 9.14 10.12 -8.82
N ARG A 158 9.05 10.61 -10.04
CA ARG A 158 8.09 10.17 -11.06
C ARG A 158 8.82 9.83 -12.35
N ASP A 159 8.46 8.72 -12.93
CA ASP A 159 8.97 8.31 -14.23
C ASP A 159 8.25 9.14 -15.32
N GLU A 160 8.99 9.67 -16.29
CA GLU A 160 8.47 10.60 -17.31
C GLU A 160 7.42 9.97 -18.23
N ASP A 161 7.51 8.65 -18.44
CA ASP A 161 6.60 7.89 -19.30
C ASP A 161 5.27 7.52 -18.61
N MET A 162 5.07 7.90 -17.36
CA MET A 162 3.87 7.56 -16.58
C MET A 162 3.08 8.79 -16.15
N GLN A 163 1.76 8.64 -16.12
CA GLN A 163 0.89 9.64 -15.51
C GLN A 163 0.75 9.42 -14.02
N TYR A 164 0.77 10.48 -13.24
CA TYR A 164 0.59 10.48 -11.79
C TYR A 164 -0.51 11.46 -11.35
N PRO A 165 -1.30 11.14 -10.30
CA PRO A 165 -1.27 9.86 -9.57
C PRO A 165 -1.85 8.72 -10.39
N ASN A 166 -1.41 7.49 -10.09
CA ASN A 166 -1.99 6.29 -10.71
C ASN A 166 -2.25 5.18 -9.68
N LYS A 167 -2.92 4.11 -10.13
CA LYS A 167 -3.40 3.02 -9.26
C LYS A 167 -2.30 2.16 -8.66
N GLU A 168 -1.12 2.16 -9.24
CA GLU A 168 -0.01 1.30 -8.88
C GLU A 168 1.04 2.03 -8.03
N TRP A 169 1.36 3.26 -8.38
CA TRP A 169 2.44 4.04 -7.79
C TRP A 169 1.98 5.21 -6.93
N GLY A 170 0.67 5.47 -6.90
CA GLY A 170 0.14 6.67 -6.25
C GLY A 170 0.73 7.94 -6.83
N TYR A 171 1.29 8.80 -5.98
CA TYR A 171 1.94 10.05 -6.40
C TYR A 171 3.41 9.88 -6.79
N GLY A 172 3.96 8.67 -6.74
CA GLY A 172 5.33 8.35 -7.14
C GLY A 172 6.13 7.66 -6.04
N LYS A 173 7.41 7.46 -6.30
CA LYS A 173 8.37 6.83 -5.36
C LYS A 173 8.78 7.84 -4.30
N VAL A 174 8.74 7.44 -3.03
CA VAL A 174 9.17 8.29 -1.91
C VAL A 174 10.67 8.56 -2.02
N ASP A 175 11.05 9.83 -1.98
CA ASP A 175 12.43 10.29 -1.93
C ASP A 175 12.57 11.37 -0.84
N LEU A 176 13.21 11.00 0.26
CA LEU A 176 13.43 11.91 1.38
C LEU A 176 14.46 13.01 1.05
N TYR A 177 15.52 12.64 0.32
CA TYR A 177 16.56 13.58 -0.04
C TYR A 177 15.99 14.69 -0.91
N HIS A 178 15.34 14.32 -2.00
CA HIS A 178 14.68 15.28 -2.88
C HIS A 178 13.57 16.08 -2.15
N THR A 179 12.86 15.45 -1.21
CA THR A 179 11.89 16.16 -0.38
C THR A 179 12.57 17.28 0.41
N PHE A 180 13.73 17.03 1.04
CA PHE A 180 14.47 18.07 1.77
C PHE A 180 15.08 19.15 0.87
N GLU A 181 15.54 18.81 -0.33
CA GLU A 181 16.02 19.81 -1.30
C GLU A 181 14.94 20.84 -1.66
N LEU A 182 13.66 20.44 -1.66
CA LEU A 182 12.55 21.36 -1.93
C LEU A 182 12.14 22.21 -0.70
N LEU A 183 12.71 21.95 0.48
CA LEU A 183 12.43 22.67 1.73
C LEU A 183 13.51 23.70 2.08
N THR A 184 14.62 23.67 1.38
CA THR A 184 15.73 24.63 1.49
C THR A 184 15.67 25.67 0.42
#